data_74325d05fb088c18b1ecf0ad6c0feeb4
#
_entry.id   74325d05fb088c18b1ecf0ad6c0feeb4
#
_cell.length_a   1.000
_cell.length_b   1.000
_cell.length_c   1.000
_cell.angle_alpha   90.00
_cell.angle_beta   90.00
_cell.angle_gamma   90.00
#
_symmetry.space_group_name_H-M   'P 1'
#
loop_
_entity.id
_entity.type
_entity.pdbx_description
1 polymer ?
#
loop_
_entity_poly.entity_id
_entity_poly.type
_entity_poly.pdbx_seq_one_letter_code
_entity_poly.pdbx_strand_id
1 'polypeptide(L)'
;MNRRASPTSPAAVPATGPIGTGATAGARSAPAADAGSAATHTPAPTSTASAASFASVPSAAVPSAAAASTRATARSDDAHILVSGLGVRRAERWLFRDLTLTVPRGAFVAIVGPSGAGKSTLLACLAGALAPGEGEIRFRERSGRLVAPEHCRPRIACVFQRLLLVENSSVLANVLCGRLGRHRWWQTLFGAPRAEREAAFAIVADLGLAPHTHRWVAELSGGEQQRTAIARALFQEPDLYLADEPISNLDTYLTGRVLGRLRQEAAQQGRTVFCVLHDPTLVDRFADLVVSIDPTDPHGWRVRPVRR
;
A
#
# COMPACT_ATOMS: atom_id res chain seq x y z
N MET A 1 51.95 33.32 -29.77
CA MET A 1 51.22 33.70 -31.00
C MET A 1 49.86 33.07 -30.89
N ASN A 2 48.97 33.76 -30.31
CA ASN A 2 47.96 34.68 -30.84
C ASN A 2 47.00 33.98 -31.82
N ARG A 3 45.78 33.68 -31.43
CA ARG A 3 44.56 34.46 -31.71
C ARG A 3 43.35 33.90 -30.98
N ARG A 4 42.71 34.77 -30.24
CA ARG A 4 41.37 34.71 -29.70
C ARG A 4 40.36 34.81 -30.86
N ALA A 5 39.21 34.17 -30.72
CA ALA A 5 37.96 34.68 -31.25
C ALA A 5 36.82 34.29 -30.30
N SER A 6 36.16 35.31 -29.80
CA SER A 6 35.00 35.30 -28.91
C SER A 6 33.68 35.41 -29.75
N PRO A 7 32.53 35.53 -29.12
CA PRO A 7 31.29 34.81 -29.42
C PRO A 7 30.28 35.65 -30.19
N THR A 8 29.32 35.02 -30.80
CA THR A 8 28.10 35.71 -31.31
C THR A 8 26.88 35.17 -30.57
N SER A 9 26.26 36.10 -29.86
CA SER A 9 24.94 36.02 -29.20
C SER A 9 23.86 36.62 -30.12
N PRO A 10 22.58 36.72 -29.73
CA PRO A 10 21.44 35.95 -30.24
C PRO A 10 20.51 36.77 -31.13
N ALA A 11 19.61 36.12 -31.84
CA ALA A 11 18.52 36.78 -32.56
C ALA A 11 17.18 36.60 -31.83
N ALA A 12 16.50 37.71 -31.74
CA ALA A 12 15.29 37.98 -30.98
C ALA A 12 14.02 37.44 -31.65
N VAL A 13 13.04 37.20 -30.80
CA VAL A 13 11.63 36.92 -31.02
C VAL A 13 10.92 38.16 -31.64
N PRO A 14 9.87 37.98 -32.44
CA PRO A 14 8.79 38.96 -32.49
C PRO A 14 7.49 38.39 -31.92
N ALA A 15 6.97 39.17 -30.97
CA ALA A 15 5.60 39.10 -30.49
C ALA A 15 4.66 39.82 -31.50
N THR A 16 3.51 39.24 -31.74
CA THR A 16 2.34 39.97 -32.18
C THR A 16 1.09 39.42 -31.48
N GLY A 17 0.43 40.35 -30.88
CA GLY A 17 -0.73 40.36 -30.05
C GLY A 17 -2.08 40.38 -30.82
N PRO A 18 -3.17 40.81 -30.15
CA PRO A 18 -4.47 40.16 -30.24
C PRO A 18 -5.50 40.95 -31.03
N ILE A 19 -6.50 40.28 -31.61
CA ILE A 19 -7.79 40.81 -32.06
C ILE A 19 -8.77 39.64 -32.05
N GLY A 20 -10.00 39.66 -31.60
CA GLY A 20 -10.96 40.67 -31.31
C GLY A 20 -12.31 40.01 -31.02
N THR A 21 -13.07 40.68 -30.26
CA THR A 21 -14.42 40.55 -29.77
C THR A 21 -15.50 40.13 -30.78
N GLY A 22 -16.52 39.36 -30.30
CA GLY A 22 -17.77 39.12 -30.99
C GLY A 22 -18.81 38.51 -30.08
N ALA A 23 -19.57 39.39 -29.38
CA ALA A 23 -20.74 39.06 -28.63
C ALA A 23 -21.96 38.91 -29.54
N THR A 24 -22.84 37.94 -29.27
CA THR A 24 -24.30 38.16 -29.45
C THR A 24 -25.09 37.18 -28.57
N ALA A 25 -25.91 37.78 -27.82
CA ALA A 25 -26.99 37.42 -26.98
C ALA A 25 -28.10 36.60 -27.72
N GLY A 26 -28.79 35.79 -26.94
CA GLY A 26 -30.01 35.10 -27.34
C GLY A 26 -30.71 34.48 -26.16
N ALA A 27 -31.40 35.30 -25.38
CA ALA A 27 -32.33 34.88 -24.34
C ALA A 27 -33.66 34.41 -24.97
N ARG A 28 -34.29 33.40 -24.40
CA ARG A 28 -35.75 33.23 -24.28
C ARG A 28 -36.02 31.96 -23.45
N SER A 29 -36.49 32.11 -22.25
CA SER A 29 -37.83 32.13 -21.71
C SER A 29 -38.40 30.74 -21.50
N ALA A 30 -38.62 30.45 -20.20
CA ALA A 30 -39.51 29.42 -19.68
C ALA A 30 -40.99 29.76 -19.98
N PRO A 31 -41.91 28.81 -19.84
CA PRO A 31 -42.89 29.03 -18.77
C PRO A 31 -43.17 27.83 -17.86
N ALA A 32 -43.59 28.20 -16.68
CA ALA A 32 -44.21 27.37 -15.67
C ALA A 32 -45.69 27.18 -15.95
N ALA A 33 -46.27 26.09 -15.48
CA ALA A 33 -47.63 25.88 -14.98
C ALA A 33 -47.75 24.41 -14.57
N ASP A 34 -48.37 24.02 -13.60
CA ASP A 34 -49.19 24.40 -12.46
C ASP A 34 -50.02 23.16 -12.08
N ALA A 35 -50.35 23.05 -10.82
CA ALA A 35 -51.43 22.27 -10.23
C ALA A 35 -51.38 20.72 -10.31
N GLY A 36 -51.57 19.97 -9.29
CA GLY A 36 -52.29 20.13 -8.06
C GLY A 36 -52.75 18.78 -7.57
N SER A 37 -53.07 18.71 -6.33
CA SER A 37 -54.06 17.81 -5.70
C SER A 37 -53.51 16.62 -4.90
N ALA A 38 -53.58 16.83 -3.63
CA ALA A 38 -54.45 16.24 -2.58
C ALA A 38 -54.03 14.88 -2.02
N ALA A 39 -53.56 14.99 -0.83
CA ALA A 39 -53.89 14.31 0.42
C ALA A 39 -54.64 12.96 0.37
N THR A 40 -54.05 11.98 1.03
CA THR A 40 -54.82 11.14 1.95
C THR A 40 -53.89 10.62 3.07
N HIS A 41 -54.27 11.00 4.26
CA HIS A 41 -53.82 10.47 5.54
C HIS A 41 -54.24 9.01 5.69
N THR A 42 -53.41 8.16 6.22
CA THR A 42 -53.83 7.03 7.04
C THR A 42 -52.75 6.69 8.09
N PRO A 43 -53.16 6.43 9.33
CA PRO A 43 -52.25 6.45 10.49
C PRO A 43 -51.61 5.10 10.75
N ALA A 44 -50.46 5.19 11.48
CA ALA A 44 -49.68 4.08 12.00
C ALA A 44 -50.46 3.25 13.04
N PRO A 45 -50.16 1.97 13.20
CA PRO A 45 -50.49 1.25 14.42
C PRO A 45 -49.31 1.34 15.42
N THR A 46 -49.62 1.88 16.57
CA THR A 46 -48.90 1.75 17.82
C THR A 46 -48.77 0.27 18.22
N SER A 47 -47.51 -0.21 18.36
CA SER A 47 -47.26 -1.45 19.08
C SER A 47 -46.32 -1.14 20.24
N THR A 48 -46.91 -1.20 21.39
CA THR A 48 -46.29 -1.26 22.71
C THR A 48 -45.47 -2.54 22.83
N ALA A 49 -44.18 -2.45 22.98
CA ALA A 49 -43.31 -3.54 23.41
C ALA A 49 -42.54 -3.12 24.65
N SER A 50 -42.97 -3.71 25.70
CA SER A 50 -42.38 -4.07 26.99
C SER A 50 -40.92 -3.75 27.19
N ALA A 51 -40.65 -2.89 28.19
CA ALA A 51 -39.34 -2.69 28.79
C ALA A 51 -38.91 -3.97 29.53
N ALA A 52 -37.98 -4.68 28.97
CA ALA A 52 -37.24 -5.73 29.70
C ALA A 52 -36.07 -5.08 30.45
N SER A 53 -36.21 -5.13 31.76
CA SER A 53 -35.20 -4.75 32.76
C SER A 53 -33.92 -5.55 32.56
N PHE A 54 -32.85 -4.90 32.16
CA PHE A 54 -31.50 -5.49 32.25
C PHE A 54 -30.99 -5.29 33.66
N ALA A 55 -30.98 -6.38 34.40
CA ALA A 55 -30.33 -6.48 35.70
C ALA A 55 -28.82 -6.16 35.60
N SER A 56 -28.41 -5.25 36.45
CA SER A 56 -27.01 -4.88 36.67
C SER A 56 -26.18 -6.10 37.07
N VAL A 57 -25.24 -6.48 36.20
CA VAL A 57 -24.16 -7.44 36.54
C VAL A 57 -23.07 -6.66 37.28
N PRO A 58 -22.59 -7.15 38.44
CA PRO A 58 -21.55 -6.45 39.18
C PRO A 58 -20.23 -6.44 38.43
N SER A 59 -19.62 -5.27 38.41
CA SER A 59 -18.27 -5.01 37.90
C SER A 59 -17.28 -5.85 38.70
N ALA A 60 -16.90 -7.01 38.16
CA ALA A 60 -15.74 -7.73 38.60
C ALA A 60 -14.48 -6.98 38.13
N ALA A 61 -13.69 -6.54 39.08
CA ALA A 61 -12.39 -5.92 38.82
C ALA A 61 -11.56 -6.82 37.93
N VAL A 62 -11.24 -6.31 36.71
CA VAL A 62 -10.30 -6.94 35.80
C VAL A 62 -8.92 -6.79 36.42
N PRO A 63 -8.21 -7.89 36.77
CA PRO A 63 -6.84 -7.77 37.20
C PRO A 63 -6.01 -7.18 36.08
N SER A 64 -5.22 -6.17 36.38
CA SER A 64 -4.15 -5.62 35.57
C SER A 64 -3.28 -6.77 35.09
N ALA A 65 -3.53 -7.24 33.88
CA ALA A 65 -2.69 -8.22 33.20
C ALA A 65 -1.46 -7.49 32.67
N ALA A 66 -0.48 -7.32 33.57
CA ALA A 66 0.89 -7.10 33.14
C ALA A 66 1.28 -8.18 32.15
N ALA A 67 1.58 -7.72 30.93
CA ALA A 67 2.49 -8.32 29.95
C ALA A 67 2.56 -9.86 29.90
N ALA A 68 1.56 -10.51 29.35
CA ALA A 68 1.76 -11.76 28.65
C ALA A 68 2.07 -11.45 27.17
N SER A 69 3.28 -10.94 26.93
CA SER A 69 3.89 -10.94 25.61
C SER A 69 3.97 -12.38 25.15
N THR A 70 3.02 -12.81 24.34
CA THR A 70 3.15 -14.07 23.61
C THR A 70 4.26 -13.87 22.59
N ARG A 71 5.50 -14.12 23.02
CA ARG A 71 6.64 -14.31 22.13
C ARG A 71 6.26 -15.45 21.18
N ALA A 72 5.89 -15.10 19.94
CA ALA A 72 5.93 -16.04 18.85
C ALA A 72 7.42 -16.35 18.62
N THR A 73 7.91 -17.37 19.33
CA THR A 73 9.29 -17.85 19.24
C THR A 73 9.45 -18.67 17.97
N ALA A 74 9.62 -17.98 16.82
CA ALA A 74 10.44 -18.55 15.77
C ALA A 74 11.85 -18.70 16.35
N ARG A 75 12.52 -19.84 16.09
CA ARG A 75 13.93 -20.00 16.44
C ARG A 75 14.67 -18.78 15.89
N SER A 76 15.52 -18.15 16.71
CA SER A 76 16.19 -16.89 16.37
C SER A 76 16.98 -16.95 15.06
N ASP A 77 17.34 -18.16 14.62
CA ASP A 77 18.09 -18.38 13.39
C ASP A 77 17.26 -18.25 12.09
N ASP A 78 15.93 -18.46 12.16
CA ASP A 78 15.01 -18.32 11.01
C ASP A 78 14.40 -16.92 10.89
N ALA A 79 14.71 -16.02 11.81
CA ALA A 79 14.19 -14.67 11.80
C ALA A 79 14.71 -13.90 10.59
N HIS A 80 13.80 -13.40 9.73
CA HIS A 80 14.13 -12.49 8.63
C HIS A 80 14.13 -11.04 9.08
N ILE A 81 13.15 -10.66 9.91
CA ILE A 81 12.97 -9.29 10.38
C ILE A 81 12.86 -9.31 11.89
N LEU A 82 13.67 -8.46 12.53
CA LEU A 82 13.64 -8.21 13.95
C LEU A 82 13.29 -6.74 14.18
N VAL A 83 12.26 -6.52 14.95
CA VAL A 83 11.82 -5.20 15.41
C VAL A 83 11.94 -5.21 16.95
N SER A 84 12.67 -4.27 17.51
CA SER A 84 12.96 -4.21 18.94
C SER A 84 12.61 -2.83 19.49
N GLY A 85 11.61 -2.76 20.37
CA GLY A 85 11.23 -1.55 21.09
C GLY A 85 10.83 -0.38 20.19
N LEU A 86 10.24 -0.66 19.01
CA LEU A 86 9.94 0.36 18.01
C LEU A 86 8.90 1.35 18.50
N GLY A 87 9.25 2.64 18.52
CA GLY A 87 8.37 3.74 18.85
C GLY A 87 8.33 4.80 17.75
N VAL A 88 7.12 5.23 17.36
CA VAL A 88 6.92 6.27 16.36
C VAL A 88 5.93 7.30 16.85
N ARG A 89 6.32 8.58 16.77
CA ARG A 89 5.48 9.74 17.08
C ARG A 89 5.05 10.45 15.79
N ARG A 90 3.86 11.01 15.82
CA ARG A 90 3.38 11.96 14.82
C ARG A 90 2.92 13.21 15.55
N ALA A 91 3.63 14.31 15.36
CA ALA A 91 3.53 15.49 16.21
C ALA A 91 3.73 15.10 17.69
N GLU A 92 2.83 15.50 18.59
CA GLU A 92 2.92 15.19 20.01
C GLU A 92 2.36 13.82 20.42
N ARG A 93 1.79 13.04 19.48
CA ARG A 93 1.15 11.76 19.78
C ARG A 93 2.00 10.58 19.36
N TRP A 94 2.14 9.59 20.25
CA TRP A 94 2.63 8.27 19.90
C TRP A 94 1.60 7.52 19.07
N LEU A 95 2.02 6.96 17.94
CA LEU A 95 1.21 6.03 17.14
C LEU A 95 1.30 4.62 17.74
N PHE A 96 2.50 4.22 18.06
CA PHE A 96 2.82 3.00 18.82
C PHE A 96 4.18 3.18 19.50
N ARG A 97 4.39 2.44 20.58
CA ARG A 97 5.62 2.48 21.37
C ARG A 97 5.98 1.08 21.86
N ASP A 98 7.27 0.81 21.99
CA ASP A 98 7.82 -0.47 22.46
C ASP A 98 7.39 -1.69 21.62
N LEU A 99 7.02 -1.49 20.33
CA LEU A 99 6.61 -2.56 19.46
C LEU A 99 7.79 -3.49 19.17
N THR A 100 7.63 -4.76 19.59
CA THR A 100 8.65 -5.79 19.44
C THR A 100 8.07 -6.98 18.70
N LEU A 101 8.73 -7.39 17.60
CA LEU A 101 8.23 -8.38 16.67
C LEU A 101 9.40 -9.12 16.02
N THR A 102 9.28 -10.45 15.94
CA THR A 102 10.20 -11.30 15.19
C THR A 102 9.41 -12.00 14.10
N VAL A 103 9.83 -11.81 12.84
CA VAL A 103 9.15 -12.38 11.66
C VAL A 103 10.08 -13.36 10.96
N PRO A 104 9.65 -14.62 10.81
CA PRO A 104 10.44 -15.61 10.07
C PRO A 104 10.45 -15.30 8.56
N ARG A 105 11.45 -15.84 7.87
CA ARG A 105 11.52 -15.75 6.41
C ARG A 105 10.34 -16.51 5.79
N GLY A 106 9.75 -15.94 4.75
CA GLY A 106 8.61 -16.57 4.07
C GLY A 106 7.27 -16.42 4.79
N ALA A 107 7.20 -15.63 5.86
CA ALA A 107 5.93 -15.37 6.54
C ALA A 107 5.10 -14.32 5.80
N PHE A 108 3.79 -14.50 5.80
CA PHE A 108 2.81 -13.50 5.42
C PHE A 108 2.23 -12.85 6.69
N VAL A 109 2.53 -11.59 6.90
CA VAL A 109 2.12 -10.80 8.07
C VAL A 109 0.99 -9.86 7.66
N ALA A 110 -0.18 -10.02 8.27
CA ALA A 110 -1.26 -9.06 8.13
C ALA A 110 -1.13 -7.95 9.19
N ILE A 111 -1.24 -6.70 8.76
CA ILE A 111 -1.33 -5.55 9.67
C ILE A 111 -2.78 -5.10 9.69
N VAL A 112 -3.39 -5.07 10.88
CA VAL A 112 -4.78 -4.69 11.08
C VAL A 112 -4.90 -3.56 12.11
N GLY A 113 -5.97 -2.80 12.02
CA GLY A 113 -6.27 -1.70 12.92
C GLY A 113 -7.10 -0.62 12.23
N PRO A 114 -7.72 0.29 12.96
CA PRO A 114 -8.53 1.36 12.38
C PRO A 114 -7.69 2.35 11.56
N SER A 115 -8.37 3.23 10.83
CA SER A 115 -7.70 4.32 10.10
C SER A 115 -6.94 5.21 11.07
N GLY A 116 -5.74 5.64 10.69
CA GLY A 116 -4.90 6.47 11.54
C GLY A 116 -4.13 5.73 12.65
N ALA A 117 -4.25 4.41 12.78
CA ALA A 117 -3.55 3.61 13.79
C ALA A 117 -2.02 3.53 13.59
N GLY A 118 -1.48 4.03 12.48
CA GLY A 118 -0.04 3.98 12.20
C GLY A 118 0.41 2.81 11.32
N LYS A 119 -0.50 2.08 10.67
CA LYS A 119 -0.19 0.94 9.78
C LYS A 119 0.78 1.32 8.65
N SER A 120 0.45 2.35 7.89
CA SER A 120 1.32 2.87 6.80
C SER A 120 2.64 3.42 7.34
N THR A 121 2.63 3.96 8.56
CA THR A 121 3.84 4.45 9.23
C THR A 121 4.76 3.30 9.61
N LEU A 122 4.22 2.18 10.11
CA LEU A 122 4.99 0.96 10.37
C LEU A 122 5.61 0.42 9.07
N LEU A 123 4.84 0.39 7.97
CA LEU A 123 5.38 0.01 6.65
C LEU A 123 6.48 0.97 6.18
N ALA A 124 6.34 2.27 6.41
CA ALA A 124 7.37 3.26 6.06
C ALA A 124 8.67 3.06 6.86
N CYS A 125 8.58 2.69 8.14
CA CYS A 125 9.75 2.32 8.95
C CYS A 125 10.41 1.03 8.44
N LEU A 126 9.62 0.01 8.11
CA LEU A 126 10.11 -1.23 7.51
C LEU A 126 10.77 -1.00 6.14
N ALA A 127 10.29 -0.03 5.36
CA ALA A 127 10.90 0.35 4.09
C ALA A 127 12.21 1.16 4.26
N GLY A 128 12.56 1.57 5.47
CA GLY A 128 13.65 2.53 5.71
C GLY A 128 13.37 3.93 5.16
N ALA A 129 12.10 4.23 4.88
CA ALA A 129 11.67 5.55 4.40
C ALA A 129 11.43 6.53 5.54
N LEU A 130 11.15 6.03 6.73
CA LEU A 130 10.97 6.78 7.97
C LEU A 130 11.85 6.18 9.07
N ALA A 131 12.67 7.01 9.68
CA ALA A 131 13.42 6.61 10.88
C ALA A 131 12.47 6.56 12.10
N PRO A 132 12.51 5.50 12.91
CA PRO A 132 11.74 5.45 14.15
C PRO A 132 12.29 6.47 15.16
N GLY A 133 11.43 6.89 16.09
CA GLY A 133 11.84 7.75 17.22
C GLY A 133 12.52 6.97 18.33
N GLU A 134 12.14 5.70 18.53
CA GLU A 134 12.70 4.78 19.52
C GLU A 134 12.84 3.38 18.88
N GLY A 135 13.78 2.59 19.41
CA GLY A 135 14.01 1.22 18.98
C GLY A 135 14.69 1.07 17.64
N GLU A 136 14.70 -0.13 17.12
CA GLU A 136 15.38 -0.43 15.85
C GLU A 136 14.69 -1.54 15.07
N ILE A 137 14.96 -1.55 13.75
CA ILE A 137 14.57 -2.61 12.82
C ILE A 137 15.84 -3.19 12.21
N ARG A 138 15.95 -4.52 12.19
CA ARG A 138 17.05 -5.25 11.58
C ARG A 138 16.51 -6.30 10.62
N PHE A 139 17.13 -6.38 9.45
CA PHE A 139 16.90 -7.44 8.47
C PHE A 139 18.06 -8.43 8.50
N ARG A 140 17.73 -9.73 8.48
CA ARG A 140 18.72 -10.78 8.32
C ARG A 140 18.87 -11.11 6.84
N GLU A 141 20.03 -10.82 6.29
CA GLU A 141 20.40 -11.23 4.95
C GLU A 141 20.54 -12.76 4.86
N ARG A 142 20.59 -13.30 3.63
CA ARG A 142 20.85 -14.74 3.41
C ARG A 142 22.23 -15.17 3.93
N SER A 143 23.17 -14.24 4.05
CA SER A 143 24.49 -14.43 4.69
C SER A 143 24.43 -14.58 6.21
N GLY A 144 23.26 -14.35 6.84
CA GLY A 144 23.08 -14.29 8.30
C GLY A 144 23.38 -12.92 8.91
N ARG A 145 23.93 -11.98 8.15
CA ARG A 145 24.25 -10.63 8.63
C ARG A 145 22.97 -9.84 8.92
N LEU A 146 22.97 -9.12 10.03
CA LEU A 146 21.91 -8.16 10.38
C LEU A 146 22.25 -6.77 9.82
N VAL A 147 21.33 -6.19 9.08
CA VAL A 147 21.49 -4.88 8.45
C VAL A 147 20.25 -4.01 8.70
N ALA A 148 20.43 -2.69 8.67
CA ALA A 148 19.32 -1.75 8.78
C ALA A 148 18.50 -1.69 7.47
N PRO A 149 17.21 -1.29 7.52
CA PRO A 149 16.33 -1.23 6.36
C PRO A 149 16.89 -0.43 5.18
N GLU A 150 17.59 0.66 5.46
CA GLU A 150 18.15 1.56 4.44
C GLU A 150 19.13 0.83 3.50
N HIS A 151 19.83 -0.17 4.00
CA HIS A 151 20.77 -0.99 3.23
C HIS A 151 20.06 -2.08 2.41
N CYS A 152 18.78 -2.33 2.68
CA CYS A 152 17.98 -3.35 2.00
C CYS A 152 17.03 -2.79 0.95
N ARG A 153 16.93 -1.48 0.76
CA ARG A 153 15.96 -0.83 -0.16
C ARG A 153 15.84 -1.49 -1.53
N PRO A 154 16.92 -1.87 -2.23
CA PRO A 154 16.79 -2.53 -3.53
C PRO A 154 16.11 -3.92 -3.46
N ARG A 155 16.02 -4.50 -2.27
CA ARG A 155 15.41 -5.82 -2.00
C ARG A 155 14.06 -5.72 -1.30
N ILE A 156 13.50 -4.51 -1.20
CA ILE A 156 12.18 -4.24 -0.65
C ILE A 156 11.29 -3.72 -1.77
N ALA A 157 10.16 -4.38 -2.03
CA ALA A 157 9.14 -3.85 -2.92
C ALA A 157 7.99 -3.26 -2.11
N CYS A 158 7.58 -2.05 -2.50
CA CYS A 158 6.49 -1.34 -1.85
C CYS A 158 5.33 -1.14 -2.82
N VAL A 159 4.13 -1.49 -2.38
CA VAL A 159 2.87 -1.11 -2.99
C VAL A 159 2.17 -0.21 -1.99
N PHE A 160 2.33 1.10 -2.14
CA PHE A 160 1.69 2.10 -1.28
C PHE A 160 0.32 2.49 -1.81
N GLN A 161 -0.51 3.08 -0.98
CA GLN A 161 -1.81 3.64 -1.35
C GLN A 161 -1.69 4.65 -2.52
N ARG A 162 -0.63 5.46 -2.53
CA ARG A 162 -0.21 6.20 -3.73
C ARG A 162 0.70 5.30 -4.54
N LEU A 163 0.22 4.81 -5.67
CA LEU A 163 0.86 3.74 -6.45
C LEU A 163 2.22 4.12 -7.05
N LEU A 164 2.54 5.42 -7.12
CA LEU A 164 3.80 5.96 -7.65
C LEU A 164 4.16 5.36 -9.02
N LEU A 165 3.17 5.29 -9.90
CA LEU A 165 3.36 4.88 -11.27
C LEU A 165 3.75 6.08 -12.14
N VAL A 166 4.48 5.82 -13.21
CA VAL A 166 4.78 6.83 -14.24
C VAL A 166 3.59 6.90 -15.18
N GLU A 167 2.77 7.95 -15.04
CA GLU A 167 1.49 8.10 -15.73
C GLU A 167 1.65 8.15 -17.25
N ASN A 168 2.65 8.86 -17.75
CA ASN A 168 2.97 9.02 -19.17
C ASN A 168 3.84 7.85 -19.70
N SER A 169 3.63 6.65 -19.18
CA SER A 169 4.35 5.45 -19.58
C SER A 169 3.41 4.25 -19.62
N SER A 170 3.76 3.24 -20.43
CA SER A 170 2.93 2.05 -20.56
C SER A 170 2.94 1.18 -19.30
N VAL A 171 1.94 0.29 -19.21
CA VAL A 171 1.90 -0.76 -18.17
C VAL A 171 3.20 -1.55 -18.15
N LEU A 172 3.64 -2.06 -19.31
CA LEU A 172 4.85 -2.87 -19.41
C LEU A 172 6.10 -2.09 -18.98
N ALA A 173 6.23 -0.83 -19.39
CA ALA A 173 7.36 0.00 -19.01
C ALA A 173 7.38 0.26 -17.48
N ASN A 174 6.22 0.52 -16.87
CA ASN A 174 6.12 0.63 -15.41
C ASN A 174 6.53 -0.65 -14.70
N VAL A 175 6.15 -1.82 -15.20
CA VAL A 175 6.54 -3.11 -14.61
C VAL A 175 8.04 -3.31 -14.74
N LEU A 176 8.63 -3.03 -15.91
CA LEU A 176 10.07 -3.14 -16.14
C LEU A 176 10.89 -2.23 -15.20
N CYS A 177 10.33 -1.09 -14.77
CA CYS A 177 10.97 -0.23 -13.76
C CYS A 177 11.25 -0.96 -12.43
N GLY A 178 10.55 -2.04 -12.13
CA GLY A 178 10.78 -2.83 -10.91
C GLY A 178 12.20 -3.38 -10.78
N ARG A 179 12.91 -3.59 -11.89
CA ARG A 179 14.29 -4.11 -11.90
C ARG A 179 15.35 -3.08 -12.27
N LEU A 180 15.00 -1.80 -12.49
CA LEU A 180 15.97 -0.78 -12.87
C LEU A 180 17.16 -0.69 -11.89
N GLY A 181 16.91 -0.86 -10.59
CA GLY A 181 17.96 -0.86 -9.57
C GLY A 181 18.96 -2.03 -9.64
N ARG A 182 18.70 -3.06 -10.46
CA ARG A 182 19.61 -4.19 -10.70
C ARG A 182 20.56 -3.96 -11.87
N HIS A 183 20.22 -3.02 -12.74
CA HIS A 183 21.00 -2.71 -13.94
C HIS A 183 21.94 -1.53 -13.71
N ARG A 184 23.08 -1.57 -14.38
CA ARG A 184 23.94 -0.40 -14.50
C ARG A 184 23.29 0.59 -15.47
N TRP A 185 23.41 1.89 -15.22
CA TRP A 185 22.72 2.93 -15.97
C TRP A 185 22.88 2.80 -17.51
N TRP A 186 24.05 2.36 -18.02
CA TRP A 186 24.25 2.19 -19.47
C TRP A 186 23.51 0.98 -20.07
N GLN A 187 23.16 -0.02 -19.27
CA GLN A 187 22.39 -1.18 -19.74
C GLN A 187 20.95 -0.80 -20.03
N THR A 188 20.44 0.26 -19.41
CA THR A 188 19.07 0.74 -19.61
C THR A 188 18.92 1.61 -20.85
N LEU A 189 20.04 2.11 -21.44
CA LEU A 189 19.99 2.93 -22.65
C LEU A 189 19.48 2.16 -23.89
N PHE A 190 19.71 0.85 -23.94
CA PHE A 190 19.26 -0.01 -25.05
C PHE A 190 17.92 -0.71 -24.79
N GLY A 191 17.20 -0.31 -23.73
CA GLY A 191 15.96 -0.92 -23.29
C GLY A 191 16.18 -2.23 -22.50
N ALA A 192 15.08 -2.80 -21.99
CA ALA A 192 15.14 -4.04 -21.24
C ALA A 192 15.45 -5.24 -22.15
N PRO A 193 16.26 -6.21 -21.71
CA PRO A 193 16.51 -7.47 -22.44
C PRO A 193 15.20 -8.19 -22.79
N ARG A 194 15.22 -8.94 -23.91
CA ARG A 194 14.04 -9.69 -24.37
C ARG A 194 13.46 -10.62 -23.30
N ALA A 195 14.32 -11.36 -22.60
CA ALA A 195 13.90 -12.25 -21.54
C ALA A 195 13.19 -11.52 -20.38
N GLU A 196 13.62 -10.31 -20.02
CA GLU A 196 12.95 -9.50 -19.01
C GLU A 196 11.61 -8.98 -19.47
N ARG A 197 11.49 -8.58 -20.75
CA ARG A 197 10.20 -8.16 -21.32
C ARG A 197 9.20 -9.32 -21.33
N GLU A 198 9.64 -10.52 -21.71
CA GLU A 198 8.80 -11.73 -21.68
C GLU A 198 8.36 -12.08 -20.25
N ALA A 199 9.28 -12.02 -19.27
CA ALA A 199 8.97 -12.26 -17.86
C ALA A 199 8.00 -11.19 -17.29
N ALA A 200 8.21 -9.91 -17.61
CA ALA A 200 7.31 -8.84 -17.21
C ALA A 200 5.93 -9.01 -17.84
N PHE A 201 5.86 -9.37 -19.14
CA PHE A 201 4.60 -9.63 -19.83
C PHE A 201 3.82 -10.80 -19.21
N ALA A 202 4.51 -11.88 -18.81
CA ALA A 202 3.87 -13.01 -18.14
C ALA A 202 3.19 -12.58 -16.82
N ILE A 203 3.82 -11.72 -16.02
CA ILE A 203 3.23 -11.16 -14.78
C ILE A 203 2.04 -10.25 -15.12
N VAL A 204 2.17 -9.39 -16.15
CA VAL A 204 1.09 -8.51 -16.62
C VAL A 204 -0.12 -9.35 -17.04
N ALA A 205 0.10 -10.44 -17.77
CA ALA A 205 -0.95 -11.35 -18.21
C ALA A 205 -1.60 -12.11 -17.02
N ASP A 206 -0.76 -12.58 -16.08
CA ASP A 206 -1.25 -13.25 -14.86
C ASP A 206 -2.18 -12.35 -14.02
N LEU A 207 -1.95 -11.04 -14.00
CA LEU A 207 -2.81 -10.07 -13.32
C LEU A 207 -3.96 -9.53 -14.19
N GLY A 208 -4.23 -10.14 -15.37
CA GLY A 208 -5.34 -9.76 -16.25
C GLY A 208 -5.15 -8.41 -16.94
N LEU A 209 -3.90 -7.97 -17.13
CA LEU A 209 -3.55 -6.70 -17.79
C LEU A 209 -3.04 -6.88 -19.21
N ALA A 210 -3.06 -8.10 -19.79
CA ALA A 210 -2.56 -8.37 -21.13
C ALA A 210 -3.14 -7.42 -22.21
N PRO A 211 -4.47 -7.11 -22.25
CA PRO A 211 -5.02 -6.18 -23.22
C PRO A 211 -4.52 -4.74 -23.05
N HIS A 212 -4.00 -4.39 -21.88
CA HIS A 212 -3.57 -3.03 -21.54
C HIS A 212 -2.04 -2.87 -21.52
N THR A 213 -1.29 -3.89 -21.93
CA THR A 213 0.19 -3.93 -21.84
C THR A 213 0.89 -2.68 -22.36
N HIS A 214 0.39 -2.12 -23.49
CA HIS A 214 0.96 -0.96 -24.15
C HIS A 214 0.20 0.35 -23.90
N ARG A 215 -0.91 0.31 -23.14
CA ARG A 215 -1.66 1.51 -22.76
C ARG A 215 -0.91 2.32 -21.72
N TRP A 216 -1.08 3.61 -21.76
CA TRP A 216 -0.52 4.51 -20.76
C TRP A 216 -1.27 4.35 -19.44
N VAL A 217 -0.53 4.46 -18.33
CA VAL A 217 -1.08 4.29 -16.98
C VAL A 217 -2.15 5.35 -16.68
N ALA A 218 -2.01 6.57 -17.20
CA ALA A 218 -3.01 7.62 -17.07
C ALA A 218 -4.40 7.25 -17.65
N GLU A 219 -4.45 6.31 -18.60
CA GLU A 219 -5.70 5.87 -19.24
C GLU A 219 -6.38 4.69 -18.54
N LEU A 220 -5.77 4.18 -17.48
CA LEU A 220 -6.23 3.00 -16.76
C LEU A 220 -7.20 3.36 -15.66
N SER A 221 -8.14 2.46 -15.39
CA SER A 221 -8.95 2.51 -14.17
C SER A 221 -8.08 2.34 -12.91
N GLY A 222 -8.57 2.79 -11.74
CA GLY A 222 -7.84 2.67 -10.49
C GLY A 222 -7.45 1.23 -10.15
N GLY A 223 -8.31 0.25 -10.44
CA GLY A 223 -8.01 -1.17 -10.24
C GLY A 223 -6.92 -1.69 -11.20
N GLU A 224 -6.88 -1.22 -12.46
CA GLU A 224 -5.82 -1.57 -13.42
C GLU A 224 -4.48 -0.93 -13.03
N GLN A 225 -4.49 0.33 -12.56
CA GLN A 225 -3.31 0.99 -12.01
C GLN A 225 -2.78 0.23 -10.79
N GLN A 226 -3.65 -0.19 -9.89
CA GLN A 226 -3.27 -0.95 -8.70
C GLN A 226 -2.63 -2.29 -9.07
N ARG A 227 -3.22 -3.04 -10.01
CA ARG A 227 -2.61 -4.27 -10.54
C ARG A 227 -1.29 -4.01 -11.24
N THR A 228 -1.11 -2.89 -11.93
CA THR A 228 0.16 -2.49 -12.52
C THR A 228 1.24 -2.27 -11.46
N ALA A 229 0.92 -1.61 -10.35
CA ALA A 229 1.84 -1.42 -9.24
C ALA A 229 2.24 -2.75 -8.57
N ILE A 230 1.28 -3.67 -8.43
CA ILE A 230 1.53 -5.03 -7.93
C ILE A 230 2.41 -5.81 -8.91
N ALA A 231 2.13 -5.74 -10.22
CA ALA A 231 2.96 -6.36 -11.26
C ALA A 231 4.42 -5.89 -11.18
N ARG A 232 4.62 -4.58 -11.00
CA ARG A 232 5.95 -3.98 -10.81
C ARG A 232 6.65 -4.54 -9.58
N ALA A 233 5.92 -4.64 -8.46
CA ALA A 233 6.46 -5.20 -7.22
C ALA A 233 6.82 -6.68 -7.36
N LEU A 234 5.99 -7.48 -8.02
CA LEU A 234 6.26 -8.89 -8.30
C LEU A 234 7.46 -9.07 -9.23
N PHE A 235 7.56 -8.25 -10.27
CA PHE A 235 8.68 -8.30 -11.22
C PHE A 235 10.02 -7.94 -10.57
N GLN A 236 10.00 -7.10 -9.53
CA GLN A 236 11.20 -6.76 -8.74
C GLN A 236 11.79 -7.99 -8.05
N GLU A 237 11.03 -9.03 -7.70
CA GLU A 237 11.46 -10.22 -6.94
C GLU A 237 12.22 -9.85 -5.66
N PRO A 238 11.62 -9.10 -4.76
CA PRO A 238 12.29 -8.63 -3.54
C PRO A 238 12.43 -9.74 -2.50
N ASP A 239 13.19 -9.51 -1.43
CA ASP A 239 13.17 -10.34 -0.24
C ASP A 239 11.96 -10.02 0.67
N LEU A 240 11.45 -8.77 0.59
CA LEU A 240 10.35 -8.25 1.39
C LEU A 240 9.34 -7.47 0.54
N TYR A 241 8.07 -7.85 0.62
CA TYR A 241 6.95 -7.08 0.09
C TYR A 241 6.29 -6.28 1.21
N LEU A 242 6.07 -5.00 0.98
CA LEU A 242 5.30 -4.10 1.83
C LEU A 242 4.10 -3.58 1.04
N ALA A 243 2.90 -3.99 1.43
CA ALA A 243 1.67 -3.68 0.72
C ALA A 243 0.68 -2.95 1.62
N ASP A 244 0.42 -1.67 1.32
CA ASP A 244 -0.52 -0.83 2.03
C ASP A 244 -1.85 -0.81 1.29
N GLU A 245 -2.83 -1.58 1.77
CA GLU A 245 -4.15 -1.77 1.19
C GLU A 245 -4.13 -2.14 -0.31
N PRO A 246 -3.37 -3.19 -0.72
CA PRO A 246 -3.14 -3.48 -2.14
C PRO A 246 -4.38 -3.95 -2.90
N ILE A 247 -5.51 -4.11 -2.24
CA ILE A 247 -6.74 -4.69 -2.79
C ILE A 247 -7.96 -3.77 -2.69
N SER A 248 -7.78 -2.50 -2.27
CA SER A 248 -8.89 -1.56 -1.99
C SER A 248 -9.80 -1.27 -3.19
N ASN A 249 -9.28 -1.37 -4.41
CA ASN A 249 -10.02 -1.08 -5.65
C ASN A 249 -10.22 -2.34 -6.54
N LEU A 250 -10.16 -3.53 -5.94
CA LEU A 250 -10.27 -4.80 -6.66
C LEU A 250 -11.56 -5.52 -6.28
N ASP A 251 -12.16 -6.22 -7.24
CA ASP A 251 -13.24 -7.15 -6.97
C ASP A 251 -12.74 -8.40 -6.20
N THR A 252 -13.67 -9.21 -5.73
CA THR A 252 -13.36 -10.40 -4.91
C THR A 252 -12.49 -11.42 -5.66
N TYR A 253 -12.69 -11.59 -6.97
CA TYR A 253 -11.91 -12.54 -7.77
C TYR A 253 -10.45 -12.07 -7.91
N LEU A 254 -10.25 -10.81 -8.28
CA LEU A 254 -8.91 -10.22 -8.41
C LEU A 254 -8.20 -10.10 -7.06
N THR A 255 -8.93 -9.78 -5.99
CA THR A 255 -8.41 -9.81 -4.61
C THR A 255 -7.82 -11.18 -4.28
N GLY A 256 -8.56 -12.25 -4.55
CA GLY A 256 -8.08 -13.62 -4.32
C GLY A 256 -6.83 -13.96 -5.13
N ARG A 257 -6.75 -13.52 -6.39
CA ARG A 257 -5.57 -13.72 -7.25
C ARG A 257 -4.34 -12.99 -6.73
N VAL A 258 -4.47 -11.70 -6.40
CA VAL A 258 -3.36 -10.88 -5.89
C VAL A 258 -2.82 -11.41 -4.57
N LEU A 259 -3.69 -11.64 -3.59
CA LEU A 259 -3.26 -12.18 -2.30
C LEU A 259 -2.72 -13.60 -2.42
N GLY A 260 -3.32 -14.44 -3.28
CA GLY A 260 -2.84 -15.78 -3.60
C GLY A 260 -1.43 -15.74 -4.19
N ARG A 261 -1.15 -14.79 -5.10
CA ARG A 261 0.19 -14.61 -5.67
C ARG A 261 1.21 -14.17 -4.62
N LEU A 262 0.87 -13.18 -3.78
CA LEU A 262 1.76 -12.75 -2.68
C LEU A 262 1.99 -13.90 -1.67
N ARG A 263 0.96 -14.71 -1.39
CA ARG A 263 1.09 -15.89 -0.54
C ARG A 263 2.01 -16.94 -1.15
N GLN A 264 1.94 -17.16 -2.47
CA GLN A 264 2.83 -18.04 -3.19
C GLN A 264 4.29 -17.58 -3.12
N GLU A 265 4.53 -16.26 -3.28
CA GLU A 265 5.86 -15.66 -3.10
C GLU A 265 6.41 -15.93 -1.69
N ALA A 266 5.55 -15.83 -0.67
CA ALA A 266 5.94 -16.13 0.71
C ALA A 266 6.27 -17.62 0.87
N ALA A 267 5.33 -18.51 0.53
CA ALA A 267 5.43 -19.94 0.84
C ALA A 267 6.47 -20.68 -0.01
N GLN A 268 6.60 -20.33 -1.30
CA GLN A 268 7.43 -21.08 -2.24
C GLN A 268 8.80 -20.42 -2.49
N GLN A 269 8.86 -19.10 -2.43
CA GLN A 269 10.10 -18.35 -2.69
C GLN A 269 10.80 -17.88 -1.41
N GLY A 270 10.19 -18.11 -0.25
CA GLY A 270 10.72 -17.69 1.05
C GLY A 270 10.78 -16.16 1.20
N ARG A 271 9.93 -15.41 0.47
CA ARG A 271 9.86 -13.94 0.55
C ARG A 271 8.91 -13.53 1.66
N THR A 272 9.27 -12.57 2.46
CA THR A 272 8.40 -12.10 3.54
C THR A 272 7.41 -11.06 3.00
N VAL A 273 6.17 -11.11 3.45
CA VAL A 273 5.10 -10.19 3.03
C VAL A 273 4.52 -9.50 4.25
N PHE A 274 4.45 -8.17 4.25
CA PHE A 274 3.61 -7.38 5.14
C PHE A 274 2.49 -6.76 4.32
N CYS A 275 1.26 -7.01 4.73
CA CYS A 275 0.09 -6.55 4.00
C CYS A 275 -0.94 -5.94 4.96
N VAL A 276 -1.34 -4.69 4.70
CA VAL A 276 -2.47 -4.09 5.43
C VAL A 276 -3.75 -4.65 4.87
N LEU A 277 -4.53 -5.29 5.73
CA LEU A 277 -5.81 -5.91 5.41
C LEU A 277 -6.88 -5.43 6.40
N HIS A 278 -8.12 -5.28 5.91
CA HIS A 278 -9.27 -4.88 6.73
C HIS A 278 -10.28 -6.02 6.93
N ASP A 279 -10.33 -6.98 6.01
CA ASP A 279 -11.28 -8.09 6.04
C ASP A 279 -10.69 -9.27 6.86
N PRO A 280 -11.33 -9.64 7.99
CA PRO A 280 -10.88 -10.75 8.83
C PRO A 280 -10.80 -12.08 8.07
N THR A 281 -11.68 -12.30 7.09
CA THR A 281 -11.71 -13.55 6.32
C THR A 281 -10.47 -13.70 5.44
N LEU A 282 -9.99 -12.59 4.87
CA LEU A 282 -8.75 -12.55 4.11
C LEU A 282 -7.53 -12.71 5.02
N VAL A 283 -7.56 -12.11 6.21
CA VAL A 283 -6.51 -12.29 7.23
C VAL A 283 -6.37 -13.76 7.59
N ASP A 284 -7.47 -14.42 7.96
CA ASP A 284 -7.45 -15.83 8.38
C ASP A 284 -7.03 -16.77 7.22
N ARG A 285 -7.38 -16.41 5.99
CA ARG A 285 -7.04 -17.20 4.80
C ARG A 285 -5.58 -17.09 4.37
N PHE A 286 -4.98 -15.90 4.45
CA PHE A 286 -3.67 -15.66 3.84
C PHE A 286 -2.53 -15.44 4.83
N ALA A 287 -2.80 -14.91 6.04
CA ALA A 287 -1.75 -14.57 6.98
C ALA A 287 -1.25 -15.74 7.82
N ASP A 288 0.03 -15.70 8.20
CA ASP A 288 0.65 -16.55 9.22
C ASP A 288 0.69 -15.84 10.57
N LEU A 289 0.90 -14.51 10.52
CA LEU A 289 0.98 -13.63 11.69
C LEU A 289 0.06 -12.43 11.49
N VAL A 290 -0.51 -11.95 12.58
CA VAL A 290 -1.30 -10.71 12.60
C VAL A 290 -0.66 -9.73 13.57
N VAL A 291 -0.39 -8.54 13.11
CA VAL A 291 -0.01 -7.38 13.92
C VAL A 291 -1.22 -6.45 13.99
N SER A 292 -1.83 -6.34 15.15
CA SER A 292 -2.91 -5.39 15.41
C SER A 292 -2.39 -4.17 16.15
N ILE A 293 -2.83 -2.98 15.73
CA ILE A 293 -2.44 -1.70 16.35
C ILE A 293 -3.71 -0.99 16.80
N ASP A 294 -3.75 -0.66 18.09
CA ASP A 294 -4.81 0.15 18.70
C ASP A 294 -4.35 1.61 18.78
N PRO A 295 -5.03 2.56 18.12
CA PRO A 295 -4.64 3.96 18.12
C PRO A 295 -4.95 4.66 19.44
N THR A 296 -5.70 4.05 20.36
CA THR A 296 -6.08 4.64 21.65
C THR A 296 -5.00 4.43 22.71
N ASP A 297 -4.20 3.38 22.58
CA ASP A 297 -3.10 3.04 23.48
C ASP A 297 -1.79 2.86 22.67
N PRO A 298 -0.75 3.65 22.90
CA PRO A 298 0.55 3.49 22.25
C PRO A 298 1.19 2.11 22.46
N HIS A 299 0.87 1.43 23.55
CA HIS A 299 1.28 0.06 23.83
C HIS A 299 0.24 -0.99 23.46
N GLY A 300 -0.88 -0.55 22.83
CA GLY A 300 -2.02 -1.39 22.44
C GLY A 300 -1.77 -2.24 21.19
N TRP A 301 -0.53 -2.48 20.82
CA TRP A 301 -0.21 -3.41 19.73
C TRP A 301 -0.19 -4.86 20.25
N ARG A 302 -0.56 -5.78 19.37
CA ARG A 302 -0.54 -7.22 19.64
C ARG A 302 -0.06 -8.00 18.43
N VAL A 303 0.69 -9.05 18.68
CA VAL A 303 1.13 -9.99 17.65
C VAL A 303 0.55 -11.37 17.96
N ARG A 304 -0.14 -11.96 17.01
CA ARG A 304 -0.68 -13.31 17.18
C ARG A 304 -0.43 -14.16 15.93
N PRO A 305 -0.17 -15.47 16.09
CA PRO A 305 -0.21 -16.40 14.97
C PRO A 305 -1.65 -16.62 14.51
N VAL A 306 -1.82 -16.90 13.22
CA VAL A 306 -3.08 -17.41 12.67
C VAL A 306 -3.04 -18.93 12.81
N ARG A 307 -4.01 -19.50 13.51
CA ARG A 307 -4.17 -20.96 13.61
C ARG A 307 -4.80 -21.44 12.31
N ARG A 308 -4.11 -22.30 11.61
CA ARG A 308 -4.61 -23.00 10.43
C ARG A 308 -4.93 -24.44 10.78
#